data_869060b9bcef1c7c9fe57ff9d5d84f7a
#
_entry.id   869060b9bcef1c7c9fe57ff9d5d84f7a
#
_cell.length_a   1.000
_cell.length_b   1.000
_cell.length_c   1.000
_cell.angle_alpha   90.00
_cell.angle_beta   90.00
_cell.angle_gamma   90.00
#
_symmetry.space_group_name_H-M   'P 1'
#
loop_
_entity.id
_entity.type
_entity.pdbx_description
1 polymer ?
#
loop_
_entity_poly.entity_id
_entity_poly.type
_entity_poly.pdbx_seq_one_letter_code
_entity_poly.pdbx_strand_id
1 'polypeptide(L)'
;MTRSGADELPMLQTPEPGAGIGSRDFSPAYDFWYERFMPIARILGRYPRMAGNVIGYAMAAAMVMVFCLAAVGLRVQQVEAGHARVLARMQSVQDDIRKLLDELNAGYRPDCSPENLRRLGGLMFRHRYARGIGLVDARGNLFCSTGAGLLDSPSPPGKNHIDGAHGRYYLQTPVHLFVGSLEGSVTATVIERGRFQVLIDNSLIQDVFLEHADAVWAGGGSQRRRVFGGRFADLTQAFVSGAPPELQMDWAHLRLAVTTTQPGISPVSVQSVLGWHSLDAARLRVLIVAVAFFGLFGFVAGNAIALKCRRYRSIEYRIRHLCTPANVVCHYQPILELSTGRMVGCEVLARLKDGDNLLYPDKFIPALNKQHLTWKFDAAVSRAALHELAAALPPQNGFAVALNFFPHNLKRDTIHAHLQAVMAEIDRSDFQIELEVTEYDFSPDLAPELRRLKADGYGISIDDFGTGYSNLGIVKKVSPDYLKIDRSFVFEMEDDTIRSSLIPEIIAIARAVGSQVIAEGIETAAQETQLKALGVQLGQGYFFARPMGMEDLQRYIAAKAAHSTAEV
;
A
#
# COMPACT_ATOMS: atom_id res chain seq x y z
N MET A 1 -39.72 -43.78 -33.06
CA MET A 1 -39.71 -44.21 -31.64
C MET A 1 -38.71 -43.27 -30.95
N THR A 2 -39.25 -42.15 -30.36
CA THR A 2 -39.48 -41.88 -28.92
C THR A 2 -38.19 -41.59 -28.16
N ARG A 3 -37.92 -40.48 -27.51
CA ARG A 3 -38.59 -39.36 -26.78
C ARG A 3 -37.48 -38.40 -26.44
N SER A 4 -37.49 -37.11 -26.73
CA SER A 4 -38.07 -36.00 -25.97
C SER A 4 -37.79 -36.08 -24.46
N GLY A 5 -36.88 -35.23 -23.99
CA GLY A 5 -36.65 -34.85 -22.62
C GLY A 5 -36.20 -33.40 -22.63
N ALA A 6 -37.15 -32.47 -22.49
CA ALA A 6 -36.89 -31.04 -22.22
C ALA A 6 -36.76 -30.92 -20.71
N ASP A 7 -35.58 -30.49 -20.23
CA ASP A 7 -35.38 -30.08 -18.85
C ASP A 7 -35.89 -28.66 -18.67
N GLU A 8 -36.95 -28.54 -17.89
CA GLU A 8 -37.51 -27.27 -17.40
C GLU A 8 -36.55 -26.61 -16.40
N LEU A 9 -36.12 -25.41 -16.72
CA LEU A 9 -35.49 -24.50 -15.79
C LEU A 9 -36.53 -24.02 -14.75
N PRO A 10 -36.25 -24.03 -13.45
CA PRO A 10 -37.17 -23.53 -12.45
C PRO A 10 -37.29 -22.00 -12.55
N MET A 11 -38.53 -21.55 -12.72
CA MET A 11 -38.94 -20.15 -12.66
C MET A 11 -38.53 -19.54 -11.31
N LEU A 12 -37.74 -18.48 -11.35
CA LEU A 12 -37.46 -17.62 -10.21
C LEU A 12 -38.76 -16.97 -9.73
N GLN A 13 -39.22 -17.38 -8.56
CA GLN A 13 -40.29 -16.70 -7.83
C GLN A 13 -39.87 -15.29 -7.46
N THR A 14 -40.63 -14.30 -7.87
CA THR A 14 -40.53 -12.92 -7.40
C THR A 14 -40.86 -12.87 -5.91
N PRO A 15 -40.04 -12.24 -5.05
CA PRO A 15 -40.38 -12.10 -3.64
C PRO A 15 -41.54 -11.11 -3.46
N GLU A 16 -42.51 -11.49 -2.60
CA GLU A 16 -43.64 -10.68 -2.18
C GLU A 16 -43.18 -9.33 -1.55
N PRO A 17 -43.92 -8.24 -1.78
CA PRO A 17 -43.62 -6.94 -1.16
C PRO A 17 -44.16 -6.91 0.27
N GLY A 18 -43.33 -7.24 1.27
CA GLY A 18 -43.80 -7.26 2.64
C GLY A 18 -42.76 -7.59 3.72
N ALA A 19 -41.55 -7.97 3.36
CA ALA A 19 -40.52 -8.25 4.35
C ALA A 19 -39.72 -6.96 4.65
N GLY A 20 -39.86 -6.42 5.86
CA GLY A 20 -39.07 -5.30 6.35
C GLY A 20 -37.59 -5.53 6.13
N ILE A 21 -36.91 -4.56 5.53
CA ILE A 21 -35.46 -4.57 5.33
C ILE A 21 -34.82 -4.44 6.72
N GLY A 22 -34.61 -5.58 7.35
CA GLY A 22 -33.82 -5.69 8.56
C GLY A 22 -32.44 -5.06 8.30
N SER A 23 -32.04 -4.18 9.17
CA SER A 23 -30.69 -3.64 9.27
C SER A 23 -29.69 -4.80 9.15
N ARG A 24 -29.00 -4.92 8.02
CA ARG A 24 -27.79 -5.76 7.98
C ARG A 24 -26.75 -5.06 8.84
N ASP A 25 -26.68 -5.49 10.09
CA ASP A 25 -25.60 -5.14 11.00
C ASP A 25 -24.28 -5.48 10.31
N PHE A 26 -23.53 -4.45 9.95
CA PHE A 26 -22.17 -4.60 9.46
C PHE A 26 -21.29 -5.15 10.58
N SER A 27 -20.51 -6.18 10.26
CA SER A 27 -19.57 -6.86 11.15
C SER A 27 -18.75 -5.86 11.98
N PRO A 28 -18.64 -6.04 13.32
CA PRO A 28 -17.79 -5.22 14.21
C PRO A 28 -16.34 -5.07 13.76
N ALA A 29 -15.86 -6.01 12.92
CA ALA A 29 -14.55 -5.94 12.29
C ALA A 29 -14.40 -4.74 11.33
N TYR A 30 -15.49 -4.29 10.68
CA TYR A 30 -15.43 -3.20 9.71
C TYR A 30 -15.25 -1.84 10.39
N ASP A 31 -15.94 -1.61 11.53
CA ASP A 31 -15.83 -0.38 12.31
C ASP A 31 -14.47 -0.26 12.99
N PHE A 32 -13.92 -1.37 13.48
CA PHE A 32 -12.57 -1.43 14.06
C PHE A 32 -11.48 -1.03 13.05
N TRP A 33 -11.56 -1.50 11.80
CA TRP A 33 -10.61 -1.13 10.75
C TRP A 33 -10.79 0.32 10.30
N TYR A 34 -12.02 0.82 10.26
CA TYR A 34 -12.33 2.18 9.86
C TYR A 34 -11.73 3.21 10.84
N GLU A 35 -11.97 3.06 12.14
CA GLU A 35 -11.44 3.98 13.16
C GLU A 35 -9.90 3.99 13.24
N ARG A 36 -9.29 2.83 13.11
CA ARG A 36 -7.83 2.69 13.27
C ARG A 36 -7.03 3.14 12.06
N PHE A 37 -7.58 3.02 10.86
CA PHE A 37 -6.89 3.39 9.62
C PHE A 37 -7.34 4.71 9.01
N MET A 38 -8.44 5.31 9.48
CA MET A 38 -8.90 6.61 9.00
C MET A 38 -7.86 7.74 9.12
N PRO A 39 -7.09 7.88 10.20
CA PRO A 39 -6.05 8.90 10.27
C PRO A 39 -4.99 8.73 9.18
N ILE A 40 -4.54 7.51 8.96
CA ILE A 40 -3.55 7.17 7.92
C ILE A 40 -4.16 7.36 6.53
N ALA A 41 -5.40 6.93 6.32
CA ALA A 41 -6.13 7.11 5.07
C ALA A 41 -6.39 8.60 4.74
N ARG A 42 -6.61 9.46 5.75
CA ARG A 42 -6.72 10.91 5.59
C ARG A 42 -5.39 11.53 5.15
N ILE A 43 -4.26 11.14 5.77
CA ILE A 43 -2.93 11.62 5.41
C ILE A 43 -2.54 11.15 4.00
N LEU A 44 -2.68 9.86 3.71
CA LEU A 44 -2.41 9.25 2.41
C LEU A 44 -3.37 9.77 1.33
N GLY A 45 -4.62 10.06 1.71
CA GLY A 45 -5.64 10.62 0.84
C GLY A 45 -5.37 12.06 0.40
N ARG A 46 -4.55 12.84 1.12
CA ARG A 46 -4.19 14.21 0.73
C ARG A 46 -3.37 14.22 -0.56
N TYR A 47 -2.51 13.22 -0.73
CA TYR A 47 -1.65 13.05 -1.92
C TYR A 47 -1.69 11.59 -2.42
N PRO A 48 -2.82 11.11 -2.97
CA PRO A 48 -3.01 9.68 -3.25
C PRO A 48 -2.04 9.13 -4.31
N ARG A 49 -1.63 9.94 -5.30
CA ARG A 49 -0.63 9.54 -6.30
C ARG A 49 0.75 9.40 -5.66
N MET A 50 1.15 10.36 -4.82
CA MET A 50 2.44 10.33 -4.14
C MET A 50 2.52 9.15 -3.17
N ALA A 51 1.49 8.94 -2.37
CA ALA A 51 1.40 7.80 -1.45
C ALA A 51 1.46 6.45 -2.20
N GLY A 52 0.70 6.30 -3.27
CA GLY A 52 0.72 5.11 -4.10
C GLY A 52 2.10 4.86 -4.71
N ASN A 53 2.74 5.88 -5.26
CA ASN A 53 4.08 5.77 -5.84
C ASN A 53 5.13 5.39 -4.79
N VAL A 54 5.14 6.05 -3.63
CA VAL A 54 6.09 5.74 -2.55
C VAL A 54 5.94 4.30 -2.09
N ILE A 55 4.73 3.83 -1.84
CA ILE A 55 4.47 2.45 -1.40
C ILE A 55 4.84 1.46 -2.52
N GLY A 56 4.46 1.74 -3.77
CA GLY A 56 4.77 0.89 -4.92
C GLY A 56 6.27 0.74 -5.15
N TYR A 57 7.03 1.84 -5.12
CA TYR A 57 8.49 1.78 -5.27
C TYR A 57 9.18 1.14 -4.07
N ALA A 58 8.70 1.34 -2.85
CA ALA A 58 9.21 0.65 -1.67
C ALA A 58 9.01 -0.87 -1.76
N MET A 59 7.85 -1.32 -2.23
CA MET A 59 7.58 -2.73 -2.50
C MET A 59 8.50 -3.29 -3.59
N ALA A 60 8.68 -2.57 -4.70
CA ALA A 60 9.58 -2.97 -5.77
C ALA A 60 11.02 -3.11 -5.26
N ALA A 61 11.52 -2.13 -4.51
CA ALA A 61 12.86 -2.15 -3.91
C ALA A 61 13.05 -3.33 -2.96
N ALA A 62 12.06 -3.61 -2.11
CA ALA A 62 12.08 -4.77 -1.22
C ALA A 62 12.15 -6.10 -1.98
N MET A 63 11.36 -6.25 -3.06
CA MET A 63 11.38 -7.46 -3.89
C MET A 63 12.71 -7.63 -4.63
N VAL A 64 13.28 -6.55 -5.16
CA VAL A 64 14.62 -6.57 -5.80
C VAL A 64 15.67 -6.97 -4.76
N MET A 65 15.61 -6.44 -3.56
CA MET A 65 16.53 -6.80 -2.48
C MET A 65 16.43 -8.30 -2.12
N VAL A 66 15.22 -8.82 -1.94
CA VAL A 66 14.99 -10.25 -1.67
C VAL A 66 15.52 -11.11 -2.81
N PHE A 67 15.26 -10.71 -4.06
CA PHE A 67 15.78 -11.40 -5.24
C PHE A 67 17.31 -11.42 -5.26
N CYS A 68 17.97 -10.28 -4.99
CA CYS A 68 19.43 -10.20 -4.94
C CYS A 68 20.01 -11.07 -3.82
N LEU A 69 19.41 -11.06 -2.63
CA LEU A 69 19.83 -11.92 -1.51
C LEU A 69 19.71 -13.41 -1.84
N ALA A 70 18.60 -13.80 -2.46
CA ALA A 70 18.40 -15.18 -2.90
C ALA A 70 19.42 -15.58 -3.98
N ALA A 71 19.68 -14.72 -4.95
CA ALA A 71 20.67 -14.95 -6.01
C ALA A 71 22.09 -15.10 -5.46
N VAL A 72 22.48 -14.27 -4.48
CA VAL A 72 23.77 -14.39 -3.77
C VAL A 72 23.83 -15.70 -3.00
N GLY A 73 22.77 -16.07 -2.25
CA GLY A 73 22.71 -17.33 -1.51
C GLY A 73 22.90 -18.56 -2.41
N LEU A 74 22.18 -18.62 -3.52
CA LEU A 74 22.34 -19.68 -4.52
C LEU A 74 23.77 -19.73 -5.09
N ARG A 75 24.38 -18.56 -5.28
CA ARG A 75 25.75 -18.49 -5.79
C ARG A 75 26.78 -18.98 -4.78
N VAL A 76 26.61 -18.64 -3.51
CA VAL A 76 27.44 -19.16 -2.42
C VAL A 76 27.38 -20.69 -2.38
N GLN A 77 26.19 -21.29 -2.43
CA GLN A 77 26.02 -22.75 -2.47
C GLN A 77 26.72 -23.40 -3.67
N GLN A 78 26.65 -22.77 -4.86
CA GLN A 78 27.37 -23.27 -6.05
C GLN A 78 28.88 -23.24 -5.86
N VAL A 79 29.41 -22.17 -5.26
CA VAL A 79 30.84 -22.03 -4.96
C VAL A 79 31.28 -23.07 -3.92
N GLU A 80 30.53 -23.24 -2.84
CA GLU A 80 30.81 -24.26 -1.81
C GLU A 80 30.82 -25.68 -2.39
N ALA A 81 29.87 -26.00 -3.25
CA ALA A 81 29.86 -27.27 -3.98
C ALA A 81 31.09 -27.43 -4.91
N GLY A 82 31.58 -26.35 -5.49
CA GLY A 82 32.84 -26.30 -6.24
C GLY A 82 34.04 -26.55 -5.33
N HIS A 83 34.12 -25.85 -4.20
CA HIS A 83 35.17 -26.03 -3.19
C HIS A 83 35.23 -27.47 -2.68
N ALA A 84 34.06 -28.09 -2.40
CA ALA A 84 33.99 -29.48 -1.96
C ALA A 84 34.64 -30.44 -2.98
N ARG A 85 34.48 -30.20 -4.30
CA ARG A 85 35.11 -30.99 -5.34
C ARG A 85 36.63 -30.83 -5.34
N VAL A 86 37.13 -29.59 -5.17
CA VAL A 86 38.57 -29.32 -5.06
C VAL A 86 39.17 -30.04 -3.83
N LEU A 87 38.52 -29.90 -2.68
CA LEU A 87 38.97 -30.55 -1.42
C LEU A 87 38.94 -32.06 -1.52
N ALA A 88 37.90 -32.66 -2.09
CA ALA A 88 37.83 -34.12 -2.30
C ALA A 88 38.96 -34.61 -3.22
N ARG A 89 39.30 -33.83 -4.27
CA ARG A 89 40.44 -34.17 -5.15
C ARG A 89 41.76 -34.09 -4.39
N MET A 90 41.99 -33.03 -3.64
CA MET A 90 43.19 -32.89 -2.79
C MET A 90 43.31 -34.00 -1.79
N GLN A 91 42.22 -34.41 -1.15
CA GLN A 91 42.21 -35.55 -0.22
C GLN A 91 42.60 -36.85 -0.93
N SER A 92 42.06 -37.09 -2.12
CA SER A 92 42.44 -38.29 -2.93
C SER A 92 43.93 -38.32 -3.24
N VAL A 93 44.54 -37.16 -3.57
CA VAL A 93 45.98 -37.03 -3.79
C VAL A 93 46.76 -37.33 -2.50
N GLN A 94 46.36 -36.73 -1.37
CA GLN A 94 47.03 -36.93 -0.10
C GLN A 94 46.96 -38.40 0.38
N ASP A 95 45.83 -39.07 0.18
CA ASP A 95 45.65 -40.48 0.55
C ASP A 95 46.53 -41.42 -0.29
N ASP A 96 46.64 -41.18 -1.60
CA ASP A 96 47.49 -41.95 -2.49
C ASP A 96 48.98 -41.79 -2.13
N ILE A 97 49.42 -40.56 -1.92
CA ILE A 97 50.80 -40.26 -1.54
C ILE A 97 51.14 -40.78 -0.14
N ARG A 98 50.20 -40.72 0.84
CA ARG A 98 50.38 -41.31 2.15
C ARG A 98 50.63 -42.81 2.05
N LYS A 99 49.79 -43.53 1.30
CA LYS A 99 49.96 -44.98 1.07
C LYS A 99 51.33 -45.29 0.47
N LEU A 100 51.73 -44.49 -0.54
CA LEU A 100 53.07 -44.65 -1.15
C LEU A 100 54.19 -44.42 -0.15
N LEU A 101 54.13 -43.35 0.67
CA LEU A 101 55.14 -43.04 1.68
C LEU A 101 55.18 -44.10 2.80
N ASP A 102 54.04 -44.66 3.18
CA ASP A 102 53.97 -45.75 4.15
C ASP A 102 54.62 -47.02 3.58
N GLU A 103 54.36 -47.40 2.34
CA GLU A 103 54.94 -48.53 1.66
C GLU A 103 56.45 -48.34 1.48
N LEU A 104 56.93 -47.17 1.11
CA LEU A 104 58.33 -46.81 0.98
C LEU A 104 59.06 -46.94 2.32
N ASN A 105 58.55 -46.39 3.40
CA ASN A 105 59.21 -46.42 4.70
C ASN A 105 59.17 -47.80 5.36
N ALA A 106 58.20 -48.66 5.04
CA ALA A 106 58.10 -50.02 5.57
C ALA A 106 58.96 -51.07 4.86
N GLY A 107 59.09 -50.93 3.52
CA GLY A 107 59.62 -52.02 2.71
C GLY A 107 60.88 -51.71 1.86
N TYR A 108 61.31 -50.44 1.78
CA TYR A 108 62.41 -50.05 0.87
C TYR A 108 63.59 -49.46 1.64
N ARG A 109 64.81 -49.81 1.22
CA ARG A 109 66.04 -49.19 1.73
C ARG A 109 66.34 -47.89 0.97
N PRO A 110 66.82 -46.83 1.62
CA PRO A 110 67.16 -45.58 0.99
C PRO A 110 68.59 -45.67 0.37
N ASP A 111 68.77 -46.54 -0.66
CA ASP A 111 70.00 -46.66 -1.40
C ASP A 111 69.76 -46.30 -2.89
N CYS A 112 70.80 -45.79 -3.57
CA CYS A 112 70.73 -45.32 -4.95
C CYS A 112 71.20 -46.40 -5.94
N SER A 113 71.10 -47.69 -5.62
CA SER A 113 71.45 -48.76 -6.51
C SER A 113 70.49 -48.80 -7.76
N PRO A 114 70.99 -49.16 -8.92
CA PRO A 114 70.14 -49.25 -10.13
C PRO A 114 68.98 -50.25 -9.98
N GLU A 115 69.15 -51.27 -9.16
CA GLU A 115 68.08 -52.23 -8.88
C GLU A 115 66.98 -51.61 -8.04
N ASN A 116 67.36 -50.87 -6.99
CA ASN A 116 66.38 -50.17 -6.13
C ASN A 116 65.65 -49.07 -6.88
N LEU A 117 66.35 -48.31 -7.72
CA LEU A 117 65.72 -47.29 -8.54
C LEU A 117 64.68 -47.87 -9.54
N ARG A 118 64.97 -49.07 -10.12
CA ARG A 118 63.99 -49.79 -10.96
C ARG A 118 62.77 -50.23 -10.16
N ARG A 119 62.94 -50.72 -8.94
CA ARG A 119 61.88 -51.13 -8.03
C ARG A 119 61.03 -49.92 -7.62
N LEU A 120 61.62 -48.79 -7.26
CA LEU A 120 60.95 -47.53 -6.94
C LEU A 120 60.20 -46.99 -8.18
N GLY A 121 60.77 -47.07 -9.38
CA GLY A 121 60.06 -46.72 -10.61
C GLY A 121 58.82 -47.58 -10.85
N GLY A 122 58.91 -48.90 -10.62
CA GLY A 122 57.74 -49.80 -10.69
C GLY A 122 56.66 -49.47 -9.66
N LEU A 123 57.05 -49.04 -8.47
CA LEU A 123 56.12 -48.61 -7.45
C LEU A 123 55.36 -47.36 -7.83
N MET A 124 56.02 -46.38 -8.48
CA MET A 124 55.35 -45.17 -8.94
C MET A 124 54.19 -45.45 -9.91
N PHE A 125 54.31 -46.47 -10.78
CA PHE A 125 53.22 -46.81 -11.72
C PHE A 125 51.94 -47.31 -11.02
N ARG A 126 52.03 -47.75 -9.80
CA ARG A 126 50.85 -48.17 -8.96
C ARG A 126 50.14 -46.98 -8.33
N HIS A 127 50.81 -45.84 -8.24
CA HIS A 127 50.30 -44.63 -7.62
C HIS A 127 50.00 -43.54 -8.66
N ARG A 128 48.79 -43.11 -8.66
CA ARG A 128 48.25 -42.22 -9.72
C ARG A 128 48.90 -40.84 -9.73
N TYR A 129 49.29 -40.32 -8.59
CA TYR A 129 49.70 -38.92 -8.44
C TYR A 129 51.19 -38.73 -8.25
N ALA A 130 51.95 -39.77 -8.01
CA ALA A 130 53.40 -39.73 -7.87
C ALA A 130 54.07 -39.59 -9.27
N ARG A 131 55.02 -38.69 -9.38
CA ARG A 131 55.80 -38.45 -10.61
C ARG A 131 57.31 -38.60 -10.44
N GLY A 132 57.77 -38.75 -9.18
CA GLY A 132 59.14 -38.95 -8.84
C GLY A 132 59.30 -39.36 -7.37
N ILE A 133 60.25 -40.21 -7.09
CA ILE A 133 60.64 -40.56 -5.73
C ILE A 133 62.08 -40.13 -5.53
N GLY A 134 62.32 -39.36 -4.47
CA GLY A 134 63.64 -38.90 -4.04
C GLY A 134 64.05 -39.58 -2.75
N LEU A 135 65.36 -39.78 -2.59
CA LEU A 135 66.00 -40.34 -1.40
C LEU A 135 66.78 -39.23 -0.66
N VAL A 136 66.55 -39.11 0.66
CA VAL A 136 67.21 -38.09 1.46
C VAL A 136 68.21 -38.70 2.45
N ASP A 137 69.31 -37.99 2.65
CA ASP A 137 70.34 -38.38 3.61
C ASP A 137 69.92 -38.15 5.10
N ALA A 138 70.79 -38.48 6.04
CA ALA A 138 70.49 -38.26 7.46
C ALA A 138 70.34 -36.77 7.86
N ARG A 139 70.80 -35.84 6.99
CA ARG A 139 70.68 -34.38 7.14
C ARG A 139 69.47 -33.79 6.46
N GLY A 140 68.69 -34.65 5.73
CA GLY A 140 67.52 -34.22 4.94
C GLY A 140 67.86 -33.71 3.56
N ASN A 141 69.08 -33.88 3.07
CA ASN A 141 69.46 -33.45 1.71
C ASN A 141 69.04 -34.53 0.69
N LEU A 142 68.42 -34.12 -0.42
CA LEU A 142 68.13 -35.01 -1.54
C LEU A 142 69.44 -35.40 -2.25
N PHE A 143 69.77 -36.67 -2.26
CA PHE A 143 71.00 -37.15 -2.89
C PHE A 143 70.77 -38.07 -4.09
N CYS A 144 69.56 -38.57 -4.24
CA CYS A 144 69.21 -39.46 -5.34
C CYS A 144 67.74 -39.35 -5.70
N SER A 145 67.35 -39.58 -6.95
CA SER A 145 65.96 -39.62 -7.38
C SER A 145 65.73 -40.66 -8.50
N THR A 146 64.48 -41.11 -8.67
CA THR A 146 64.10 -42.11 -9.69
C THR A 146 64.35 -41.66 -11.12
N GLY A 147 64.34 -40.37 -11.40
CA GLY A 147 64.54 -39.85 -12.78
C GLY A 147 65.94 -39.28 -13.04
N ALA A 148 66.58 -38.69 -12.03
CA ALA A 148 67.91 -38.11 -12.17
C ALA A 148 69.03 -39.08 -11.72
N GLY A 149 68.73 -40.17 -11.02
CA GLY A 149 69.71 -41.06 -10.40
C GLY A 149 70.43 -40.41 -9.23
N LEU A 150 71.72 -40.75 -9.05
CA LEU A 150 72.60 -40.12 -8.08
C LEU A 150 72.89 -38.68 -8.50
N LEU A 151 72.67 -37.74 -7.61
CA LEU A 151 72.94 -36.31 -7.88
C LEU A 151 74.43 -36.00 -7.62
N ASP A 152 75.02 -35.17 -8.50
CA ASP A 152 76.41 -34.72 -8.38
C ASP A 152 76.74 -34.05 -7.06
N SER A 153 75.77 -33.35 -6.48
CA SER A 153 75.81 -32.82 -5.13
C SER A 153 74.47 -32.96 -4.44
N PRO A 154 74.43 -33.38 -3.15
CA PRO A 154 73.18 -33.42 -2.38
C PRO A 154 72.51 -32.04 -2.34
N SER A 155 71.23 -31.98 -2.69
CA SER A 155 70.45 -30.75 -2.65
C SER A 155 69.84 -30.53 -1.25
N PRO A 156 70.10 -29.40 -0.59
CA PRO A 156 69.54 -29.12 0.72
C PRO A 156 68.01 -29.02 0.64
N PRO A 157 67.30 -29.35 1.74
CA PRO A 157 65.85 -29.22 1.79
C PRO A 157 65.46 -27.76 1.55
N GLY A 158 64.36 -27.54 0.83
CA GLY A 158 63.84 -26.20 0.58
C GLY A 158 63.57 -25.47 1.92
N LYS A 159 63.97 -24.20 2.01
CA LYS A 159 63.79 -23.38 3.21
C LYS A 159 62.33 -23.17 3.58
N ASN A 160 61.43 -23.33 2.63
CA ASN A 160 60.02 -23.06 2.76
C ASN A 160 59.20 -24.37 2.76
N HIS A 161 58.96 -24.95 3.93
CA HIS A 161 58.09 -26.12 4.08
C HIS A 161 56.91 -25.82 4.98
N ILE A 162 55.89 -26.68 4.88
CA ILE A 162 54.72 -26.69 5.75
C ILE A 162 54.69 -28.06 6.42
N ASP A 163 54.73 -28.08 7.75
CA ASP A 163 54.63 -29.32 8.47
C ASP A 163 53.19 -29.80 8.45
N GLY A 164 52.95 -31.04 8.04
CA GLY A 164 51.65 -31.65 7.98
C GLY A 164 51.66 -33.04 8.60
N ALA A 165 50.49 -33.65 8.81
CA ALA A 165 50.33 -34.95 9.47
C ALA A 165 51.09 -36.10 8.81
N HIS A 166 51.31 -36.00 7.51
CA HIS A 166 51.87 -37.08 6.71
C HIS A 166 53.29 -36.80 6.25
N GLY A 167 53.92 -35.72 6.76
CA GLY A 167 55.27 -35.32 6.37
C GLY A 167 55.41 -33.81 6.18
N ARG A 168 56.56 -33.40 5.66
CA ARG A 168 56.87 -32.02 5.29
C ARG A 168 56.50 -31.77 3.81
N TYR A 169 55.78 -30.69 3.57
CA TYR A 169 55.33 -30.29 2.23
C TYR A 169 56.21 -29.15 1.72
N TYR A 170 56.98 -29.39 0.67
CA TYR A 170 57.78 -28.38 0.00
C TYR A 170 57.01 -27.90 -1.23
N LEU A 171 56.62 -26.68 -1.23
CA LEU A 171 55.90 -26.04 -2.36
C LEU A 171 56.92 -25.44 -3.34
N GLN A 172 56.60 -25.48 -4.61
CA GLN A 172 57.40 -24.88 -5.68
C GLN A 172 58.84 -25.46 -5.75
N THR A 173 58.99 -26.74 -5.51
CA THR A 173 60.28 -27.42 -5.65
C THR A 173 60.65 -27.59 -7.13
N PRO A 174 61.92 -27.32 -7.57
CA PRO A 174 62.34 -27.51 -8.96
C PRO A 174 62.24 -28.99 -9.37
N VAL A 175 61.59 -29.26 -10.50
CA VAL A 175 61.28 -30.61 -10.98
C VAL A 175 62.52 -31.31 -11.51
N HIS A 176 63.54 -30.59 -12.02
CA HIS A 176 64.78 -31.16 -12.56
C HIS A 176 65.55 -32.06 -11.53
N LEU A 177 65.39 -31.82 -10.26
CA LEU A 177 65.97 -32.63 -9.21
C LEU A 177 65.39 -34.05 -9.14
N PHE A 178 64.24 -34.30 -9.75
CA PHE A 178 63.53 -35.60 -9.72
C PHE A 178 63.48 -36.29 -11.08
N VAL A 179 63.52 -35.53 -12.17
CA VAL A 179 63.23 -36.06 -13.53
C VAL A 179 64.40 -35.89 -14.50
N GLY A 180 65.52 -35.30 -14.04
CA GLY A 180 66.71 -35.06 -14.91
C GLY A 180 66.57 -33.81 -15.77
N SER A 181 67.17 -33.80 -16.94
CA SER A 181 67.24 -32.62 -17.84
C SER A 181 65.89 -32.25 -18.44
N LEU A 182 65.07 -31.51 -17.69
CA LEU A 182 63.93 -30.78 -18.22
C LEU A 182 64.35 -29.32 -18.46
N GLU A 183 64.26 -28.87 -19.68
CA GLU A 183 64.40 -27.45 -20.00
C GLU A 183 63.20 -26.69 -19.46
N GLY A 184 63.41 -25.77 -18.54
CA GLY A 184 62.42 -24.89 -17.98
C GLY A 184 62.28 -24.94 -16.44
N SER A 185 61.79 -23.85 -15.88
CA SER A 185 61.56 -23.69 -14.42
C SER A 185 60.20 -24.26 -13.99
N VAL A 186 59.98 -25.54 -14.26
CA VAL A 186 58.79 -26.24 -13.78
C VAL A 186 58.93 -26.53 -12.29
N THR A 187 57.95 -26.13 -11.51
CA THR A 187 57.90 -26.39 -10.06
C THR A 187 56.73 -27.33 -9.73
N ALA A 188 56.95 -28.17 -8.74
CA ALA A 188 55.99 -29.14 -8.26
C ALA A 188 55.92 -29.14 -6.72
N THR A 189 54.97 -29.85 -6.14
CA THR A 189 54.89 -30.08 -4.72
C THR A 189 55.59 -31.36 -4.36
N VAL A 190 56.45 -31.32 -3.35
CA VAL A 190 57.16 -32.49 -2.83
C VAL A 190 56.73 -32.78 -1.41
N ILE A 191 56.42 -34.03 -1.09
CA ILE A 191 56.10 -34.45 0.27
C ILE A 191 57.23 -35.35 0.78
N GLU A 192 57.83 -34.98 1.91
CA GLU A 192 58.90 -35.73 2.57
C GLU A 192 58.38 -36.42 3.81
N ARG A 193 58.73 -37.72 3.94
CA ARG A 193 58.50 -38.48 5.19
C ARG A 193 59.59 -39.52 5.35
N GLY A 194 60.26 -39.47 6.51
CA GLY A 194 61.37 -40.36 6.79
C GLY A 194 62.57 -40.08 5.88
N ARG A 195 62.95 -41.09 5.12
CA ARG A 195 64.10 -41.01 4.16
C ARG A 195 63.66 -40.86 2.68
N PHE A 196 62.36 -40.59 2.44
CA PHE A 196 61.79 -40.53 1.10
C PHE A 196 61.07 -39.21 0.85
N GLN A 197 61.20 -38.71 -0.35
CA GLN A 197 60.45 -37.58 -0.93
C GLN A 197 59.64 -38.08 -2.12
N VAL A 198 58.39 -37.60 -2.25
CA VAL A 198 57.53 -37.92 -3.39
C VAL A 198 57.16 -36.63 -4.08
N LEU A 199 57.46 -36.56 -5.38
CA LEU A 199 57.08 -35.47 -6.27
C LEU A 199 55.65 -35.66 -6.75
N ILE A 200 54.83 -34.63 -6.62
CA ILE A 200 53.45 -34.59 -7.07
C ILE A 200 53.31 -33.60 -8.24
N ASP A 201 52.65 -34.04 -9.31
CA ASP A 201 52.33 -33.20 -10.42
C ASP A 201 51.14 -32.24 -10.08
N ASN A 202 51.46 -30.97 -9.99
CA ASN A 202 50.48 -29.96 -9.68
C ASN A 202 49.42 -29.80 -10.78
N SER A 203 49.73 -30.15 -12.05
CA SER A 203 48.77 -30.03 -13.17
C SER A 203 47.52 -30.89 -12.95
N LEU A 204 47.67 -32.05 -12.32
CA LEU A 204 46.56 -32.97 -12.01
C LEU A 204 45.51 -32.43 -11.05
N ILE A 205 45.85 -31.37 -10.30
CA ILE A 205 44.99 -30.70 -9.35
C ILE A 205 44.50 -29.38 -9.97
N GLN A 206 45.35 -28.76 -10.76
CA GLN A 206 45.16 -27.42 -11.30
C GLN A 206 43.90 -27.32 -12.17
N ASP A 207 43.60 -28.32 -13.00
CA ASP A 207 42.44 -28.32 -13.88
C ASP A 207 41.13 -28.22 -13.11
N VAL A 208 40.95 -29.01 -12.05
CA VAL A 208 39.76 -28.98 -11.19
C VAL A 208 39.67 -27.66 -10.37
N PHE A 209 40.85 -27.15 -9.99
CA PHE A 209 40.96 -25.92 -9.24
C PHE A 209 40.56 -24.70 -10.05
N LEU A 210 41.05 -24.55 -11.28
CA LEU A 210 40.79 -23.37 -12.14
C LEU A 210 39.33 -23.16 -12.46
N GLU A 211 38.52 -24.24 -12.44
CA GLU A 211 37.07 -24.15 -12.67
C GLU A 211 36.27 -23.74 -11.42
N HIS A 212 36.81 -23.99 -10.23
CA HIS A 212 35.97 -24.02 -9.01
C HIS A 212 36.47 -23.16 -7.86
N ALA A 213 37.66 -22.54 -7.97
CA ALA A 213 38.20 -21.71 -6.92
C ALA A 213 39.14 -20.61 -7.44
N ASP A 214 39.30 -19.53 -6.68
CA ASP A 214 40.22 -18.44 -6.99
C ASP A 214 41.57 -18.63 -6.30
N ALA A 215 41.62 -19.22 -5.12
CA ALA A 215 42.85 -19.56 -4.43
C ALA A 215 42.71 -20.79 -3.55
N VAL A 216 43.80 -21.55 -3.42
CA VAL A 216 43.99 -22.62 -2.43
C VAL A 216 45.14 -22.24 -1.50
N TRP A 217 44.89 -22.32 -0.25
CA TRP A 217 45.81 -21.98 0.81
C TRP A 217 46.10 -23.21 1.67
N ALA A 218 47.35 -23.39 2.03
CA ALA A 218 47.78 -24.43 2.94
C ALA A 218 48.47 -23.80 4.15
N GLY A 219 48.37 -24.46 5.32
CA GLY A 219 48.89 -24.00 6.60
C GLY A 219 47.87 -23.19 7.40
N GLY A 220 48.16 -22.98 8.68
CA GLY A 220 47.30 -22.25 9.62
C GLY A 220 47.98 -20.99 10.17
N GLY A 221 47.18 -20.01 10.62
CA GLY A 221 47.66 -18.78 11.24
C GLY A 221 48.61 -17.98 10.35
N SER A 222 49.74 -17.54 10.92
CA SER A 222 50.75 -16.74 10.23
C SER A 222 51.58 -17.50 9.18
N GLN A 223 51.50 -18.83 9.15
CA GLN A 223 52.20 -19.69 8.19
C GLN A 223 51.32 -20.06 6.97
N ARG A 224 50.16 -19.48 6.82
CA ARG A 224 49.27 -19.72 5.69
C ARG A 224 49.91 -19.26 4.36
N ARG A 225 50.05 -20.19 3.42
CA ARG A 225 50.66 -19.94 2.11
C ARG A 225 49.72 -20.31 0.98
N ARG A 226 49.70 -19.49 -0.07
CA ARG A 226 48.97 -19.78 -1.33
C ARG A 226 49.68 -20.89 -2.10
N VAL A 227 49.01 -22.01 -2.27
CA VAL A 227 49.51 -23.16 -3.05
C VAL A 227 49.16 -23.00 -4.51
N PHE A 228 47.93 -22.61 -4.79
CA PHE A 228 47.43 -22.34 -6.13
C PHE A 228 46.70 -20.98 -6.20
N GLY A 229 46.77 -20.34 -7.36
CA GLY A 229 46.05 -19.09 -7.63
C GLY A 229 45.42 -19.11 -9.01
N GLY A 230 44.11 -18.85 -9.08
CA GLY A 230 43.36 -18.68 -10.32
C GLY A 230 43.31 -17.23 -10.79
N ARG A 231 42.37 -16.94 -11.68
CA ARG A 231 42.22 -15.63 -12.33
C ARG A 231 42.06 -14.45 -11.35
N PHE A 232 41.46 -14.69 -10.21
CA PHE A 232 41.16 -13.67 -9.18
C PHE A 232 41.93 -13.91 -7.90
N ALA A 233 43.07 -14.65 -7.96
CA ALA A 233 43.85 -14.99 -6.78
C ALA A 233 44.32 -13.78 -5.97
N ASP A 234 44.64 -12.68 -6.63
CA ASP A 234 45.11 -11.46 -5.92
C ASP A 234 44.00 -10.78 -5.11
N LEU A 235 42.74 -10.94 -5.51
CA LEU A 235 41.60 -10.44 -4.73
C LEU A 235 41.44 -11.18 -3.40
N THR A 236 41.93 -12.42 -3.30
CA THR A 236 41.86 -13.23 -2.09
C THR A 236 42.84 -12.75 -1.01
N GLN A 237 43.91 -12.03 -1.36
CA GLN A 237 44.89 -11.53 -0.39
C GLN A 237 44.30 -10.56 0.62
N ALA A 238 43.29 -9.77 0.24
CA ALA A 238 42.59 -8.85 1.11
C ALA A 238 41.88 -9.54 2.29
N PHE A 239 41.66 -10.85 2.22
CA PHE A 239 40.91 -11.65 3.19
C PHE A 239 41.78 -12.62 3.99
N VAL A 240 43.11 -12.44 4.00
CA VAL A 240 44.09 -13.42 4.58
C VAL A 240 44.33 -13.27 6.08
N SER A 241 43.93 -12.18 6.72
CA SER A 241 44.25 -11.92 8.13
C SER A 241 43.41 -12.77 9.08
N GLY A 242 44.05 -13.79 9.68
CA GLY A 242 43.47 -14.68 10.70
C GLY A 242 42.87 -15.98 10.15
N ALA A 243 42.19 -16.77 10.99
CA ALA A 243 41.33 -17.85 10.55
C ALA A 243 40.10 -17.24 9.89
N PRO A 244 39.94 -17.37 8.56
CA PRO A 244 38.83 -16.67 7.89
C PRO A 244 37.50 -17.30 8.29
N PRO A 245 36.47 -16.50 8.64
CA PRO A 245 35.14 -17.02 8.71
C PRO A 245 34.74 -17.59 7.33
N GLU A 246 33.80 -18.51 7.31
CA GLU A 246 33.31 -19.15 6.08
C GLU A 246 32.84 -18.12 5.03
N LEU A 247 32.25 -17.01 5.50
CA LEU A 247 31.81 -15.86 4.70
C LEU A 247 32.41 -14.56 5.24
N GLN A 248 33.08 -13.79 4.42
CA GLN A 248 33.64 -12.48 4.77
C GLN A 248 33.27 -11.43 3.73
N MET A 249 32.64 -10.32 4.18
CA MET A 249 32.21 -9.22 3.32
C MET A 249 33.21 -8.06 3.38
N ASP A 250 33.67 -7.63 2.21
CA ASP A 250 34.37 -6.36 2.02
C ASP A 250 33.36 -5.32 1.51
N TRP A 251 32.87 -4.52 2.41
CA TRP A 251 31.86 -3.48 2.11
C TRP A 251 32.40 -2.35 1.23
N ALA A 252 33.70 -2.05 1.32
CA ALA A 252 34.30 -0.96 0.55
C ALA A 252 34.29 -1.26 -0.96
N HIS A 253 34.45 -2.54 -1.33
CA HIS A 253 34.51 -2.97 -2.71
C HIS A 253 33.31 -3.84 -3.12
N LEU A 254 32.33 -4.04 -2.23
CA LEU A 254 31.17 -4.92 -2.45
C LEU A 254 31.58 -6.33 -2.90
N ARG A 255 32.51 -6.95 -2.17
CA ARG A 255 33.03 -8.29 -2.44
C ARG A 255 32.70 -9.22 -1.29
N LEU A 256 32.31 -10.46 -1.63
CA LEU A 256 32.03 -11.53 -0.67
C LEU A 256 33.04 -12.64 -0.88
N ALA A 257 33.90 -12.91 0.09
CA ALA A 257 34.79 -14.05 0.09
C ALA A 257 34.06 -15.26 0.69
N VAL A 258 34.06 -16.36 -0.04
CA VAL A 258 33.57 -17.67 0.41
C VAL A 258 34.80 -18.52 0.66
N THR A 259 34.97 -19.02 1.88
CA THR A 259 36.11 -19.84 2.29
C THR A 259 35.59 -21.16 2.83
N THR A 260 36.08 -22.27 2.28
CA THR A 260 35.80 -23.60 2.79
C THR A 260 37.11 -24.22 3.30
N THR A 261 37.13 -24.57 4.56
CA THR A 261 38.31 -25.14 5.20
C THR A 261 38.06 -26.62 5.49
N GLN A 262 39.02 -27.47 5.14
CA GLN A 262 38.99 -28.88 5.53
C GLN A 262 39.64 -29.00 6.90
N PRO A 263 38.92 -29.48 7.92
CA PRO A 263 39.54 -29.80 9.22
C PRO A 263 40.47 -30.97 9.06
N GLY A 264 41.71 -30.81 9.51
CA GLY A 264 42.72 -31.88 9.46
C GLY A 264 44.09 -31.38 9.94
N ILE A 265 45.08 -32.27 9.91
CA ILE A 265 46.41 -32.03 10.48
C ILE A 265 47.22 -31.02 9.61
N SER A 266 46.83 -30.81 8.37
CA SER A 266 47.29 -29.69 7.53
C SER A 266 46.07 -28.95 7.04
N PRO A 267 45.69 -27.84 7.65
CA PRO A 267 44.51 -27.11 7.22
C PRO A 267 44.70 -26.59 5.80
N VAL A 268 43.87 -27.09 4.91
CA VAL A 268 43.75 -26.58 3.52
C VAL A 268 42.44 -25.80 3.43
N SER A 269 42.53 -24.62 2.91
CA SER A 269 41.35 -23.80 2.67
C SER A 269 41.27 -23.39 1.20
N VAL A 270 40.08 -23.50 0.67
CA VAL A 270 39.73 -23.08 -0.69
C VAL A 270 38.92 -21.81 -0.59
N GLN A 271 39.25 -20.84 -1.43
CA GLN A 271 38.66 -19.50 -1.36
C GLN A 271 38.23 -19.01 -2.74
N SER A 272 37.06 -18.40 -2.80
CA SER A 272 36.56 -17.67 -3.97
C SER A 272 36.01 -16.31 -3.57
N VAL A 273 36.11 -15.33 -4.46
CA VAL A 273 35.63 -13.96 -4.24
C VAL A 273 34.52 -13.66 -5.23
N LEU A 274 33.34 -13.44 -4.69
CA LEU A 274 32.16 -13.00 -5.46
C LEU A 274 32.07 -11.47 -5.47
N GLY A 275 31.78 -10.88 -6.62
CA GLY A 275 31.63 -9.43 -6.77
C GLY A 275 31.24 -9.10 -8.22
N TRP A 276 31.26 -7.82 -8.56
CA TRP A 276 30.91 -7.36 -9.91
C TRP A 276 31.72 -8.01 -11.02
N HIS A 277 33.00 -8.31 -10.76
CA HIS A 277 33.89 -9.00 -11.71
C HIS A 277 33.45 -10.46 -12.03
N SER A 278 32.61 -11.05 -11.18
CA SER A 278 32.09 -12.42 -11.35
C SER A 278 30.73 -12.46 -12.07
N LEU A 279 30.17 -11.29 -12.45
CA LEU A 279 28.92 -11.19 -13.21
C LEU A 279 29.21 -11.37 -14.70
N ASP A 280 28.67 -12.42 -15.28
CA ASP A 280 28.64 -12.61 -16.72
C ASP A 280 27.44 -11.89 -17.37
N ALA A 281 27.45 -11.74 -18.68
CA ALA A 281 26.40 -11.07 -19.44
C ALA A 281 25.01 -11.73 -19.25
N ALA A 282 24.95 -13.04 -18.97
CA ALA A 282 23.71 -13.76 -18.78
C ALA A 282 23.09 -13.35 -17.43
N ARG A 283 23.88 -13.31 -16.36
CA ARG A 283 23.42 -12.91 -15.01
C ARG A 283 23.02 -11.44 -14.96
N LEU A 284 23.78 -10.58 -15.66
CA LEU A 284 23.44 -9.16 -15.78
C LEU A 284 22.07 -8.99 -16.47
N ARG A 285 21.80 -9.75 -17.53
CA ARG A 285 20.49 -9.74 -18.20
C ARG A 285 19.36 -10.17 -17.26
N VAL A 286 19.55 -11.24 -16.49
CA VAL A 286 18.56 -11.71 -15.51
C VAL A 286 18.28 -10.62 -14.46
N LEU A 287 19.32 -9.95 -13.95
CA LEU A 287 19.16 -8.85 -12.99
C LEU A 287 18.36 -7.67 -13.60
N ILE A 288 18.69 -7.26 -14.83
CA ILE A 288 17.98 -6.19 -15.54
C ILE A 288 16.50 -6.54 -15.72
N VAL A 289 16.21 -7.77 -16.16
CA VAL A 289 14.82 -8.25 -16.34
C VAL A 289 14.08 -8.27 -14.99
N ALA A 290 14.73 -8.75 -13.93
CA ALA A 290 14.13 -8.77 -12.59
C ALA A 290 13.81 -7.35 -12.08
N VAL A 291 14.74 -6.41 -12.23
CA VAL A 291 14.54 -5.00 -11.84
C VAL A 291 13.41 -4.37 -12.65
N ALA A 292 13.35 -4.61 -13.97
CA ALA A 292 12.27 -4.12 -14.82
C ALA A 292 10.91 -4.71 -14.42
N PHE A 293 10.86 -6.02 -14.17
CA PHE A 293 9.65 -6.72 -13.77
C PHE A 293 9.11 -6.21 -12.42
N PHE A 294 9.97 -6.15 -11.39
CA PHE A 294 9.55 -5.67 -10.07
C PHE A 294 9.25 -4.17 -10.08
N GLY A 295 9.95 -3.39 -10.90
CA GLY A 295 9.64 -1.97 -11.12
C GLY A 295 8.25 -1.77 -11.74
N LEU A 296 7.92 -2.54 -12.76
CA LEU A 296 6.58 -2.53 -13.39
C LEU A 296 5.50 -2.97 -12.39
N PHE A 297 5.77 -4.04 -11.63
CA PHE A 297 4.85 -4.50 -10.58
C PHE A 297 4.59 -3.41 -9.52
N GLY A 298 5.65 -2.77 -9.02
CA GLY A 298 5.53 -1.67 -8.06
C GLY A 298 4.75 -0.48 -8.61
N PHE A 299 4.95 -0.13 -9.88
CA PHE A 299 4.19 0.92 -10.56
C PHE A 299 2.69 0.58 -10.64
N VAL A 300 2.34 -0.64 -11.06
CA VAL A 300 0.95 -1.10 -11.15
C VAL A 300 0.29 -1.14 -9.77
N ALA A 301 0.97 -1.72 -8.77
CA ALA A 301 0.49 -1.79 -7.40
C ALA A 301 0.29 -0.38 -6.79
N GLY A 302 1.24 0.52 -7.01
CA GLY A 302 1.16 1.92 -6.57
C GLY A 302 -0.04 2.65 -7.16
N ASN A 303 -0.29 2.49 -8.47
CA ASN A 303 -1.48 3.08 -9.10
C ASN A 303 -2.78 2.48 -8.57
N ALA A 304 -2.84 1.17 -8.33
CA ALA A 304 -4.02 0.52 -7.74
C ALA A 304 -4.31 1.06 -6.32
N ILE A 305 -3.27 1.25 -5.50
CA ILE A 305 -3.38 1.86 -4.17
C ILE A 305 -3.87 3.31 -4.28
N ALA A 306 -3.30 4.10 -5.20
CA ALA A 306 -3.71 5.48 -5.43
C ALA A 306 -5.20 5.60 -5.83
N LEU A 307 -5.70 4.70 -6.68
CA LEU A 307 -7.10 4.62 -7.07
C LEU A 307 -8.01 4.28 -5.87
N LYS A 308 -7.62 3.32 -5.04
CA LYS A 308 -8.34 2.99 -3.80
C LYS A 308 -8.39 4.19 -2.84
N CYS A 309 -7.25 4.85 -2.61
CA CYS A 309 -7.19 6.04 -1.75
C CYS A 309 -8.12 7.16 -2.23
N ARG A 310 -8.22 7.38 -3.55
CA ARG A 310 -9.18 8.34 -4.13
C ARG A 310 -10.62 7.95 -3.86
N ARG A 311 -10.96 6.67 -4.03
CA ARG A 311 -12.32 6.17 -3.77
C ARG A 311 -12.72 6.35 -2.31
N TYR A 312 -11.84 6.06 -1.36
CA TYR A 312 -12.10 6.27 0.07
C TYR A 312 -12.28 7.75 0.46
N ARG A 313 -11.71 8.67 -0.32
CA ARG A 313 -11.87 10.12 -0.12
C ARG A 313 -13.17 10.65 -0.71
N SER A 314 -13.80 9.97 -1.66
CA SER A 314 -15.03 10.44 -2.28
C SER A 314 -16.15 10.56 -1.24
N ILE A 315 -16.97 11.60 -1.38
CA ILE A 315 -18.12 11.80 -0.51
C ILE A 315 -19.11 10.64 -0.62
N GLU A 316 -19.23 10.05 -1.78
CA GLU A 316 -20.09 8.89 -2.04
C GLU A 316 -19.75 7.68 -1.17
N TYR A 317 -18.45 7.49 -0.85
CA TYR A 317 -18.02 6.42 0.05
C TYR A 317 -18.25 6.77 1.51
N ARG A 318 -17.98 8.04 1.89
CA ARG A 318 -18.04 8.48 3.28
C ARG A 318 -19.45 8.81 3.76
N ILE A 319 -20.38 9.13 2.85
CA ILE A 319 -21.72 9.60 3.20
C ILE A 319 -22.48 8.63 4.11
N ARG A 320 -22.23 7.31 4.00
CA ARG A 320 -22.87 6.32 4.87
C ARG A 320 -22.50 6.50 6.34
N HIS A 321 -21.26 6.93 6.61
CA HIS A 321 -20.75 7.20 7.95
C HIS A 321 -21.03 8.63 8.41
N LEU A 322 -21.18 9.56 7.47
CA LEU A 322 -21.50 10.96 7.77
C LEU A 322 -23.00 11.15 8.04
N CYS A 323 -23.87 10.37 7.41
CA CYS A 323 -25.32 10.44 7.58
C CYS A 323 -25.76 9.81 8.90
N THR A 324 -25.38 10.44 10.02
CA THR A 324 -25.76 10.07 11.39
C THR A 324 -26.31 11.30 12.12
N PRO A 325 -27.20 11.13 13.12
CA PRO A 325 -27.73 12.27 13.88
C PRO A 325 -26.65 13.18 14.47
N ALA A 326 -25.52 12.61 14.92
CA ALA A 326 -24.41 13.37 15.51
C ALA A 326 -23.66 14.28 14.51
N ASN A 327 -23.77 14.02 13.21
CA ASN A 327 -23.12 14.80 12.17
C ASN A 327 -24.08 15.75 11.44
N VAL A 328 -25.37 15.66 11.69
CA VAL A 328 -26.36 16.62 11.17
C VAL A 328 -26.21 17.92 11.94
N VAL A 329 -26.09 19.02 11.22
CA VAL A 329 -26.07 20.38 11.76
C VAL A 329 -27.17 21.16 11.07
N CYS A 330 -28.08 21.74 11.85
CA CYS A 330 -29.17 22.57 11.34
C CYS A 330 -28.77 24.03 11.39
N HIS A 331 -28.96 24.73 10.27
CA HIS A 331 -28.97 26.17 10.21
C HIS A 331 -30.39 26.62 9.97
N TYR A 332 -30.74 27.76 10.53
CA TYR A 332 -32.08 28.30 10.52
C TYR A 332 -32.06 29.64 9.81
N GLN A 333 -32.94 29.85 8.81
CA GLN A 333 -33.11 31.13 8.15
C GLN A 333 -34.46 31.71 8.52
N PRO A 334 -34.50 32.91 9.13
CA PRO A 334 -35.76 33.54 9.55
C PRO A 334 -36.68 33.86 8.37
N ILE A 335 -37.99 33.58 8.55
CA ILE A 335 -39.07 33.99 7.66
C ILE A 335 -39.81 35.10 8.39
N LEU A 336 -39.95 36.26 7.73
CA LEU A 336 -40.58 37.45 8.31
C LEU A 336 -41.88 37.81 7.61
N GLU A 337 -42.83 38.25 8.35
CA GLU A 337 -44.00 38.96 7.85
C GLU A 337 -43.57 40.37 7.40
N LEU A 338 -43.68 40.64 6.11
CA LEU A 338 -43.14 41.89 5.51
C LEU A 338 -43.86 43.15 6.03
N SER A 339 -45.16 43.04 6.37
CA SER A 339 -45.95 44.17 6.86
C SER A 339 -45.49 44.66 8.23
N THR A 340 -45.12 43.75 9.13
CA THR A 340 -44.80 44.03 10.55
C THR A 340 -43.31 43.89 10.87
N GLY A 341 -42.53 43.24 10.00
CA GLY A 341 -41.14 42.86 10.31
C GLY A 341 -40.98 41.78 11.38
N ARG A 342 -42.11 41.17 11.83
CA ARG A 342 -42.12 40.12 12.82
C ARG A 342 -41.66 38.79 12.23
N MET A 343 -40.82 38.08 12.93
CA MET A 343 -40.45 36.70 12.57
C MET A 343 -41.64 35.77 12.87
N VAL A 344 -42.09 35.05 11.85
CA VAL A 344 -43.21 34.11 11.90
C VAL A 344 -42.78 32.65 11.87
N GLY A 345 -41.56 32.39 11.47
CA GLY A 345 -41.02 31.05 11.35
C GLY A 345 -39.56 31.04 10.88
N CYS A 346 -39.07 29.86 10.57
CA CYS A 346 -37.76 29.68 9.94
C CYS A 346 -37.72 28.48 9.01
N GLU A 347 -36.89 28.59 8.00
CA GLU A 347 -36.50 27.46 7.14
C GLU A 347 -35.30 26.73 7.75
N VAL A 348 -35.35 25.38 7.77
CA VAL A 348 -34.28 24.52 8.25
C VAL A 348 -33.38 24.10 7.12
N LEU A 349 -32.15 24.55 7.16
CA LEU A 349 -31.13 24.29 6.13
C LEU A 349 -30.05 23.36 6.67
N ALA A 350 -30.13 22.11 6.29
CA ALA A 350 -29.23 21.08 6.79
C ALA A 350 -27.79 21.20 6.27
N ARG A 351 -26.85 20.85 7.11
CA ARG A 351 -25.42 20.69 6.83
C ARG A 351 -24.95 19.33 7.37
N LEU A 352 -23.88 18.78 6.82
CA LEU A 352 -23.25 17.58 7.38
C LEU A 352 -21.84 17.90 7.86
N LYS A 353 -21.54 17.51 9.08
CA LYS A 353 -20.19 17.64 9.65
C LYS A 353 -19.29 16.51 9.13
N ASP A 354 -18.12 16.86 8.59
CA ASP A 354 -17.07 15.96 8.13
C ASP A 354 -15.74 16.35 8.78
N GLY A 355 -15.52 15.89 10.00
CA GLY A 355 -14.44 16.38 10.87
C GLY A 355 -14.67 17.83 11.25
N ASP A 356 -13.73 18.71 10.89
CA ASP A 356 -13.82 20.15 11.15
C ASP A 356 -14.53 20.93 10.04
N ASN A 357 -14.92 20.28 8.95
CA ASN A 357 -15.57 20.93 7.81
C ASN A 357 -17.08 20.70 7.82
N LEU A 358 -17.81 21.69 7.34
CA LEU A 358 -19.24 21.58 7.03
C LEU A 358 -19.42 21.32 5.54
N LEU A 359 -20.17 20.28 5.21
CA LEU A 359 -20.60 19.99 3.85
C LEU A 359 -21.97 20.61 3.60
N TYR A 360 -22.11 21.24 2.44
CA TYR A 360 -23.34 21.86 1.96
C TYR A 360 -24.15 20.89 1.11
N PRO A 361 -25.47 21.13 0.92
CA PRO A 361 -26.38 20.25 0.20
C PRO A 361 -25.90 19.86 -1.21
N ASP A 362 -25.35 20.80 -1.96
CA ASP A 362 -24.81 20.58 -3.32
C ASP A 362 -23.74 19.48 -3.39
N LYS A 363 -23.03 19.24 -2.30
CA LYS A 363 -21.98 18.21 -2.20
C LYS A 363 -22.50 16.85 -1.76
N PHE A 364 -23.49 16.79 -0.86
CA PHE A 364 -23.90 15.51 -0.27
C PHE A 364 -25.23 14.96 -0.81
N ILE A 365 -26.16 15.79 -1.32
CA ILE A 365 -27.43 15.32 -1.88
C ILE A 365 -27.27 14.27 -2.98
N PRO A 366 -26.36 14.46 -3.98
CA PRO A 366 -26.15 13.42 -5.01
C PRO A 366 -25.67 12.10 -4.43
N ALA A 367 -24.84 12.15 -3.36
CA ALA A 367 -24.33 10.97 -2.70
C ALA A 367 -25.39 10.24 -1.84
N LEU A 368 -26.28 11.00 -1.18
CA LEU A 368 -27.44 10.44 -0.44
C LEU A 368 -28.38 9.69 -1.39
N ASN A 369 -28.73 10.30 -2.51
CA ASN A 369 -29.57 9.66 -3.54
C ASN A 369 -28.97 8.37 -4.05
N LYS A 370 -27.68 8.39 -4.44
CA LYS A 370 -26.96 7.23 -4.97
C LYS A 370 -26.83 6.08 -3.96
N GLN A 371 -26.79 6.41 -2.65
CA GLN A 371 -26.64 5.43 -1.57
C GLN A 371 -27.97 5.05 -0.90
N HIS A 372 -29.10 5.58 -1.39
CA HIS A 372 -30.45 5.36 -0.83
C HIS A 372 -30.54 5.70 0.66
N LEU A 373 -29.91 6.83 1.07
CA LEU A 373 -29.88 7.29 2.45
C LEU A 373 -30.78 8.49 2.72
N THR A 374 -31.59 8.89 1.77
CA THR A 374 -32.42 10.10 1.80
C THR A 374 -33.38 10.09 2.99
N TRP A 375 -34.11 8.99 3.24
CA TRP A 375 -35.00 8.90 4.39
C TRP A 375 -34.26 9.00 5.72
N LYS A 376 -33.13 8.31 5.83
CA LYS A 376 -32.31 8.38 7.05
C LYS A 376 -31.84 9.81 7.34
N PHE A 377 -31.53 10.56 6.28
CA PHE A 377 -31.12 11.96 6.37
C PHE A 377 -32.30 12.87 6.77
N ASP A 378 -33.43 12.79 6.05
CA ASP A 378 -34.63 13.60 6.34
C ASP A 378 -35.12 13.39 7.77
N ALA A 379 -35.18 12.15 8.23
CA ALA A 379 -35.58 11.82 9.59
C ALA A 379 -34.58 12.35 10.64
N ALA A 380 -33.28 12.35 10.35
CA ALA A 380 -32.27 12.89 11.26
C ALA A 380 -32.34 14.42 11.34
N VAL A 381 -32.51 15.10 10.19
CA VAL A 381 -32.62 16.57 10.11
C VAL A 381 -33.88 17.06 10.82
N SER A 382 -35.05 16.52 10.50
CA SER A 382 -36.32 16.94 11.09
C SER A 382 -36.33 16.73 12.61
N ARG A 383 -35.82 15.58 13.08
CA ARG A 383 -35.70 15.33 14.54
C ARG A 383 -34.74 16.34 15.20
N ALA A 384 -33.53 16.52 14.63
CA ALA A 384 -32.53 17.44 15.20
C ALA A 384 -33.06 18.88 15.28
N ALA A 385 -33.62 19.38 14.17
CA ALA A 385 -34.16 20.73 14.11
C ALA A 385 -35.28 20.98 15.10
N LEU A 386 -36.26 20.07 15.19
CA LEU A 386 -37.39 20.23 16.08
C LEU A 386 -36.98 20.16 17.55
N HIS A 387 -36.04 19.27 17.91
CA HIS A 387 -35.49 19.22 19.27
C HIS A 387 -34.70 20.49 19.65
N GLU A 388 -33.86 20.98 18.74
CA GLU A 388 -33.08 22.22 18.95
C GLU A 388 -34.02 23.42 19.12
N LEU A 389 -35.04 23.57 18.23
CA LEU A 389 -36.01 24.65 18.30
C LEU A 389 -36.85 24.57 19.57
N ALA A 390 -37.30 23.37 19.97
CA ALA A 390 -38.11 23.19 21.19
C ALA A 390 -37.34 23.52 22.45
N ALA A 391 -36.05 23.17 22.51
CA ALA A 391 -35.20 23.49 23.65
C ALA A 391 -34.80 24.97 23.71
N ALA A 392 -34.71 25.65 22.57
CA ALA A 392 -34.14 26.99 22.46
C ALA A 392 -35.19 28.12 22.49
N LEU A 393 -36.39 27.85 21.97
CA LEU A 393 -37.43 28.88 21.81
C LEU A 393 -38.56 28.70 22.82
N PRO A 394 -39.06 29.82 23.40
CA PRO A 394 -40.27 29.78 24.20
C PRO A 394 -41.48 29.40 23.32
N PRO A 395 -42.54 28.79 23.91
CA PRO A 395 -43.77 28.50 23.18
C PRO A 395 -44.36 29.74 22.51
N GLN A 396 -44.60 29.65 21.19
CA GLN A 396 -45.21 30.73 20.42
C GLN A 396 -46.17 30.09 19.42
N ASN A 397 -47.47 30.31 19.58
CA ASN A 397 -48.48 29.71 18.74
C ASN A 397 -48.28 30.08 17.28
N GLY A 398 -48.28 29.06 16.40
CA GLY A 398 -48.18 29.21 14.98
C GLY A 398 -46.78 29.55 14.45
N PHE A 399 -45.73 29.24 15.23
CA PHE A 399 -44.36 29.38 14.71
C PHE A 399 -44.07 28.34 13.59
N ALA A 400 -43.85 28.84 12.37
CA ALA A 400 -43.64 27.99 11.20
C ALA A 400 -42.23 27.38 11.21
N VAL A 401 -42.14 26.07 11.02
CA VAL A 401 -40.87 25.35 10.82
C VAL A 401 -40.91 24.66 9.46
N ALA A 402 -40.24 25.27 8.50
CA ALA A 402 -40.18 24.77 7.14
C ALA A 402 -39.06 23.71 7.00
N LEU A 403 -39.43 22.52 6.58
CA LEU A 403 -38.57 21.34 6.46
C LEU A 403 -38.54 20.85 5.04
N ASN A 404 -37.34 20.70 4.53
CA ASN A 404 -37.08 20.12 3.21
C ASN A 404 -37.07 18.60 3.29
N PHE A 405 -37.86 17.92 2.47
CA PHE A 405 -37.88 16.47 2.33
C PHE A 405 -37.61 16.06 0.89
N PHE A 406 -36.89 14.96 0.70
CA PHE A 406 -36.76 14.39 -0.64
C PHE A 406 -38.14 13.94 -1.17
N PRO A 407 -38.52 14.26 -2.41
CA PRO A 407 -39.87 14.02 -2.94
C PRO A 407 -40.37 12.58 -2.81
N HIS A 408 -39.48 11.60 -3.05
CA HIS A 408 -39.82 10.18 -2.94
C HIS A 408 -40.05 9.70 -1.48
N ASN A 409 -39.66 10.51 -0.48
CA ASN A 409 -39.91 10.25 0.93
C ASN A 409 -41.24 10.86 1.41
N LEU A 410 -41.87 11.75 0.65
CA LEU A 410 -43.13 12.40 0.97
C LEU A 410 -44.33 11.44 0.84
N LYS A 411 -44.30 10.38 1.64
CA LYS A 411 -45.40 9.43 1.79
C LYS A 411 -46.09 9.69 3.12
N ARG A 412 -47.41 9.95 3.07
CA ARG A 412 -48.21 10.34 4.22
C ARG A 412 -47.96 9.49 5.45
N ASP A 413 -48.04 8.17 5.31
CA ASP A 413 -47.93 7.27 6.46
C ASP A 413 -46.57 7.31 7.11
N THR A 414 -45.50 7.46 6.31
CA THR A 414 -44.10 7.54 6.78
C THR A 414 -43.83 8.88 7.47
N ILE A 415 -44.14 10.00 6.81
CA ILE A 415 -43.92 11.37 7.34
C ILE A 415 -44.74 11.60 8.61
N HIS A 416 -46.04 11.28 8.55
CA HIS A 416 -46.95 11.49 9.68
C HIS A 416 -46.50 10.71 10.91
N ALA A 417 -46.19 9.41 10.76
CA ALA A 417 -45.73 8.59 11.89
C ALA A 417 -44.42 9.13 12.49
N HIS A 418 -43.48 9.57 11.64
CA HIS A 418 -42.20 10.11 12.09
C HIS A 418 -42.38 11.44 12.82
N LEU A 419 -43.07 12.41 12.23
CA LEU A 419 -43.26 13.74 12.83
C LEU A 419 -44.10 13.68 14.10
N GLN A 420 -45.13 12.83 14.14
CA GLN A 420 -45.92 12.61 15.35
C GLN A 420 -45.05 12.06 16.51
N ALA A 421 -44.16 11.11 16.20
CA ALA A 421 -43.25 10.58 17.21
C ALA A 421 -42.28 11.66 17.72
N VAL A 422 -41.72 12.49 16.82
CA VAL A 422 -40.83 13.60 17.22
C VAL A 422 -41.57 14.65 18.02
N MET A 423 -42.79 15.05 17.62
CA MET A 423 -43.60 16.04 18.36
C MET A 423 -43.98 15.54 19.75
N ALA A 424 -44.26 14.24 19.89
CA ALA A 424 -44.53 13.64 21.21
C ALA A 424 -43.27 13.62 22.10
N GLU A 425 -42.07 13.46 21.55
CA GLU A 425 -40.80 13.51 22.28
C GLU A 425 -40.51 14.90 22.84
N ILE A 426 -40.82 15.97 22.10
CA ILE A 426 -40.53 17.36 22.50
C ILE A 426 -41.66 18.01 23.31
N ASP A 427 -42.81 17.36 23.43
CA ASP A 427 -44.00 17.83 24.13
C ASP A 427 -44.40 19.27 23.74
N ARG A 428 -44.39 19.58 22.43
CA ARG A 428 -44.72 20.88 21.86
C ARG A 428 -45.84 20.74 20.82
N SER A 429 -46.81 21.62 20.86
CA SER A 429 -47.95 21.67 19.92
C SER A 429 -48.11 23.01 19.20
N ASP A 430 -47.23 23.95 19.50
CA ASP A 430 -47.28 25.33 18.98
C ASP A 430 -46.53 25.50 17.65
N PHE A 431 -45.74 24.52 17.22
CA PHE A 431 -45.08 24.54 15.92
C PHE A 431 -46.04 24.20 14.79
N GLN A 432 -46.01 25.02 13.74
CA GLN A 432 -46.61 24.72 12.46
C GLN A 432 -45.54 24.10 11.55
N ILE A 433 -45.62 22.79 11.32
CA ILE A 433 -44.65 22.11 10.45
C ILE A 433 -45.04 22.34 9.00
N GLU A 434 -44.13 22.88 8.20
CA GLU A 434 -44.26 23.09 6.77
C GLU A 434 -43.37 22.12 6.00
N LEU A 435 -43.93 21.47 4.98
CA LEU A 435 -43.22 20.53 4.11
C LEU A 435 -42.94 21.23 2.80
N GLU A 436 -41.65 21.45 2.50
CA GLU A 436 -41.22 22.08 1.28
C GLU A 436 -40.98 21.05 0.17
N VAL A 437 -41.47 21.38 -1.04
CA VAL A 437 -41.33 20.59 -2.25
C VAL A 437 -40.93 21.53 -3.39
N THR A 438 -39.87 21.19 -4.11
CA THR A 438 -39.49 22.03 -5.27
C THR A 438 -40.53 21.95 -6.37
N GLU A 439 -40.66 23.04 -7.16
CA GLU A 439 -41.55 23.09 -8.32
C GLU A 439 -41.31 21.91 -9.28
N TYR A 440 -40.05 21.57 -9.53
CA TYR A 440 -39.62 20.49 -10.43
C TYR A 440 -40.13 19.11 -10.00
N ASP A 441 -40.15 18.86 -8.70
CA ASP A 441 -40.54 17.58 -8.10
C ASP A 441 -42.05 17.46 -7.86
N PHE A 442 -42.80 18.55 -8.08
CA PHE A 442 -44.23 18.65 -7.89
C PHE A 442 -45.01 17.91 -9.00
N SER A 443 -45.14 16.60 -8.82
CA SER A 443 -45.70 15.68 -9.83
C SER A 443 -47.14 15.25 -9.55
N PRO A 444 -47.91 14.77 -10.57
CA PRO A 444 -49.24 14.21 -10.38
C PRO A 444 -49.30 13.08 -9.36
N ASP A 445 -48.24 12.27 -9.26
CA ASP A 445 -48.15 11.13 -8.35
C ASP A 445 -47.96 11.57 -6.89
N LEU A 446 -47.31 12.69 -6.64
CA LEU A 446 -47.10 13.26 -5.32
C LEU A 446 -48.34 13.99 -4.77
N ALA A 447 -49.17 14.57 -5.66
CA ALA A 447 -50.32 15.37 -5.27
C ALA A 447 -51.31 14.67 -4.30
N PRO A 448 -51.63 13.38 -4.42
CA PRO A 448 -52.48 12.70 -3.43
C PRO A 448 -51.85 12.65 -2.03
N GLU A 449 -50.55 12.39 -1.93
CA GLU A 449 -49.84 12.31 -0.65
C GLU A 449 -49.79 13.68 0.04
N LEU A 450 -49.48 14.77 -0.72
CA LEU A 450 -49.46 16.13 -0.18
C LEU A 450 -50.86 16.55 0.36
N ARG A 451 -51.93 16.20 -0.35
CA ARG A 451 -53.31 16.50 0.14
C ARG A 451 -53.62 15.76 1.43
N ARG A 452 -53.17 14.50 1.59
CA ARG A 452 -53.35 13.72 2.83
C ARG A 452 -52.55 14.33 3.97
N LEU A 453 -51.28 14.73 3.71
CA LEU A 453 -50.43 15.42 4.69
C LEU A 453 -51.05 16.76 5.12
N LYS A 454 -51.59 17.53 4.16
CA LYS A 454 -52.33 18.76 4.47
C LYS A 454 -53.58 18.52 5.33
N ALA A 455 -54.32 17.46 5.06
CA ALA A 455 -55.48 17.05 5.87
C ALA A 455 -55.08 16.64 7.31
N ASP A 456 -53.85 16.16 7.51
CA ASP A 456 -53.28 15.85 8.83
C ASP A 456 -52.77 17.10 9.59
N GLY A 457 -52.84 18.30 8.95
CA GLY A 457 -52.48 19.57 9.58
C GLY A 457 -51.08 20.11 9.26
N TYR A 458 -50.35 19.47 8.33
CA TYR A 458 -49.07 19.98 7.85
C TYR A 458 -49.27 21.07 6.80
N GLY A 459 -48.49 22.16 6.85
CA GLY A 459 -48.42 23.15 5.80
C GLY A 459 -47.66 22.58 4.59
N ILE A 460 -48.10 22.96 3.38
CA ILE A 460 -47.41 22.58 2.12
C ILE A 460 -46.87 23.83 1.48
N SER A 461 -45.57 23.86 1.21
CA SER A 461 -44.88 24.95 0.50
C SER A 461 -44.28 24.45 -0.81
N ILE A 462 -44.52 25.21 -1.89
CA ILE A 462 -43.84 24.92 -3.17
C ILE A 462 -42.66 25.88 -3.28
N ASP A 463 -41.47 25.29 -3.37
CA ASP A 463 -40.19 25.99 -3.46
C ASP A 463 -39.76 26.24 -4.93
N ASP A 464 -38.91 27.24 -5.14
CA ASP A 464 -38.35 27.66 -6.44
C ASP A 464 -39.44 27.95 -7.51
N PHE A 465 -40.61 28.43 -7.10
CA PHE A 465 -41.77 28.60 -7.99
C PHE A 465 -41.53 29.66 -9.09
N GLY A 466 -41.82 29.26 -10.33
CA GLY A 466 -41.65 30.08 -11.53
C GLY A 466 -40.38 29.72 -12.35
N THR A 467 -39.51 28.88 -11.84
CA THR A 467 -38.26 28.47 -12.53
C THR A 467 -38.45 27.28 -13.48
N GLY A 468 -39.55 26.53 -13.32
CA GLY A 468 -39.86 25.33 -14.09
C GLY A 468 -41.15 25.38 -14.89
N TYR A 469 -41.59 24.23 -15.37
CA TYR A 469 -42.89 24.08 -16.07
C TYR A 469 -43.97 23.72 -15.04
N SER A 470 -44.39 24.67 -14.22
CA SER A 470 -45.46 24.43 -13.24
C SER A 470 -46.72 23.91 -13.93
N ASN A 471 -47.13 22.70 -13.55
CA ASN A 471 -48.46 22.24 -13.92
C ASN A 471 -49.51 22.91 -12.99
N LEU A 472 -49.95 24.11 -13.37
CA LEU A 472 -50.96 24.87 -12.62
C LEU A 472 -52.18 24.03 -12.22
N GLY A 473 -52.49 22.98 -13.00
CA GLY A 473 -53.57 22.05 -12.67
C GLY A 473 -53.26 21.19 -11.42
N ILE A 474 -52.00 20.92 -11.15
CA ILE A 474 -51.59 20.19 -9.93
C ILE A 474 -51.60 21.16 -8.76
N VAL A 475 -51.03 22.37 -8.91
CA VAL A 475 -51.03 23.44 -7.89
C VAL A 475 -52.46 23.66 -7.39
N LYS A 476 -53.42 23.83 -8.33
CA LYS A 476 -54.86 23.98 -7.99
C LYS A 476 -55.42 22.76 -7.25
N LYS A 477 -55.00 21.53 -7.56
CA LYS A 477 -55.51 20.31 -6.91
C LYS A 477 -54.97 20.14 -5.51
N VAL A 478 -53.74 20.55 -5.20
CA VAL A 478 -53.15 20.47 -3.87
C VAL A 478 -53.52 21.68 -3.02
N SER A 479 -53.65 22.86 -3.61
CA SER A 479 -53.86 24.15 -2.96
C SER A 479 -52.83 24.32 -1.84
N PRO A 480 -51.53 24.49 -2.17
CA PRO A 480 -50.47 24.65 -1.18
C PRO A 480 -50.75 25.86 -0.26
N ASP A 481 -50.17 25.87 0.93
CA ASP A 481 -50.32 26.98 1.87
C ASP A 481 -49.41 28.15 1.46
N TYR A 482 -48.25 27.81 0.91
CA TYR A 482 -47.24 28.79 0.50
C TYR A 482 -46.72 28.54 -0.92
N LEU A 483 -46.45 29.64 -1.65
CA LEU A 483 -45.65 29.63 -2.86
C LEU A 483 -44.42 30.50 -2.60
N LYS A 484 -43.22 29.91 -2.74
CA LYS A 484 -41.94 30.59 -2.55
C LYS A 484 -41.46 31.11 -3.90
N ILE A 485 -41.29 32.42 -4.05
CA ILE A 485 -40.71 33.04 -5.23
C ILE A 485 -39.21 32.88 -5.18
N ASP A 486 -38.61 32.17 -6.16
CA ASP A 486 -37.17 31.96 -6.22
C ASP A 486 -36.40 33.29 -6.27
N ARG A 487 -35.25 33.28 -5.62
CA ARG A 487 -34.36 34.45 -5.51
C ARG A 487 -33.98 35.08 -6.87
N SER A 488 -33.97 34.34 -7.97
CA SER A 488 -33.60 34.87 -9.27
C SER A 488 -34.59 35.95 -9.76
N PHE A 489 -35.87 35.79 -9.44
CA PHE A 489 -36.89 36.79 -9.73
C PHE A 489 -36.71 38.05 -8.87
N VAL A 490 -36.39 37.87 -7.59
CA VAL A 490 -36.19 39.00 -6.66
C VAL A 490 -34.91 39.77 -6.99
N PHE A 491 -33.84 39.06 -7.35
CA PHE A 491 -32.56 39.66 -7.74
C PHE A 491 -32.70 40.52 -9.01
N GLU A 492 -33.48 40.07 -9.99
CA GLU A 492 -33.66 40.77 -11.25
C GLU A 492 -34.71 41.92 -11.19
N MET A 493 -35.33 42.16 -10.01
CA MET A 493 -36.32 43.24 -9.85
C MET A 493 -35.74 44.62 -10.10
N GLU A 494 -34.46 44.83 -9.82
CA GLU A 494 -33.80 46.12 -9.96
C GLU A 494 -33.46 46.43 -11.45
N ASP A 495 -33.40 45.39 -12.30
CA ASP A 495 -33.01 45.51 -13.72
C ASP A 495 -34.19 45.55 -14.71
N ASP A 496 -35.42 45.54 -14.23
CA ASP A 496 -36.68 45.57 -15.03
C ASP A 496 -36.69 44.50 -16.15
N THR A 497 -36.26 43.28 -15.81
CA THR A 497 -36.13 42.16 -16.73
C THR A 497 -37.46 41.44 -16.97
N ILE A 498 -37.50 40.55 -17.99
CA ILE A 498 -38.68 39.70 -18.26
C ILE A 498 -39.05 38.84 -17.04
N ARG A 499 -38.06 38.40 -16.23
CA ARG A 499 -38.33 37.57 -15.04
C ARG A 499 -39.01 38.41 -13.93
N SER A 500 -38.52 39.60 -13.65
CA SER A 500 -39.14 40.44 -12.63
C SER A 500 -40.60 40.80 -12.95
N SER A 501 -40.95 40.86 -14.25
CA SER A 501 -42.33 41.10 -14.70
C SER A 501 -43.30 39.94 -14.41
N LEU A 502 -42.77 38.71 -14.05
CA LEU A 502 -43.60 37.55 -13.71
C LEU A 502 -44.00 37.50 -12.23
N ILE A 503 -43.44 38.32 -11.36
CA ILE A 503 -43.79 38.31 -9.92
C ILE A 503 -45.30 38.63 -9.72
N PRO A 504 -45.92 39.62 -10.37
CA PRO A 504 -47.34 39.85 -10.26
C PRO A 504 -48.22 38.68 -10.68
N GLU A 505 -47.81 37.92 -11.71
CA GLU A 505 -48.48 36.73 -12.20
C GLU A 505 -48.40 35.61 -11.16
N ILE A 506 -47.22 35.39 -10.53
CA ILE A 506 -47.05 34.42 -9.43
C ILE A 506 -47.97 34.78 -8.25
N ILE A 507 -48.04 36.04 -7.87
CA ILE A 507 -48.94 36.54 -6.82
C ILE A 507 -50.40 36.28 -7.19
N ALA A 508 -50.81 36.55 -8.46
CA ALA A 508 -52.15 36.27 -8.94
C ALA A 508 -52.50 34.77 -8.88
N ILE A 509 -51.56 33.90 -9.24
CA ILE A 509 -51.72 32.44 -9.08
C ILE A 509 -51.90 32.07 -7.64
N ALA A 510 -51.04 32.54 -6.74
CA ALA A 510 -51.14 32.29 -5.29
C ALA A 510 -52.51 32.66 -4.74
N ARG A 511 -53.01 33.88 -5.07
CA ARG A 511 -54.36 34.34 -4.70
C ARG A 511 -55.47 33.43 -5.22
N ALA A 512 -55.35 32.96 -6.45
CA ALA A 512 -56.35 32.11 -7.10
C ALA A 512 -56.46 30.71 -6.44
N VAL A 513 -55.39 30.23 -5.82
CA VAL A 513 -55.35 28.93 -5.14
C VAL A 513 -55.42 29.03 -3.61
N GLY A 514 -55.47 30.27 -3.08
CA GLY A 514 -55.57 30.55 -1.65
C GLY A 514 -54.26 30.41 -0.88
N SER A 515 -53.11 30.53 -1.55
CA SER A 515 -51.76 30.44 -0.98
C SER A 515 -51.24 31.83 -0.57
N GLN A 516 -50.42 31.87 0.47
CA GLN A 516 -49.56 33.02 0.78
C GLN A 516 -48.26 32.95 -0.08
N VAL A 517 -47.65 34.12 -0.25
CA VAL A 517 -46.40 34.22 -1.01
C VAL A 517 -45.23 34.51 -0.07
N ILE A 518 -44.16 33.73 -0.20
CA ILE A 518 -42.88 33.97 0.45
C ILE A 518 -41.89 34.39 -0.64
N ALA A 519 -41.29 35.57 -0.54
CA ALA A 519 -40.22 35.99 -1.44
C ALA A 519 -38.86 35.61 -0.86
N GLU A 520 -38.04 34.94 -1.67
CA GLU A 520 -36.71 34.52 -1.30
C GLU A 520 -35.61 35.43 -1.80
N GLY A 521 -34.45 35.41 -1.11
CA GLY A 521 -33.27 36.13 -1.57
C GLY A 521 -33.38 37.64 -1.51
N ILE A 522 -34.20 38.20 -0.61
CA ILE A 522 -34.27 39.65 -0.40
C ILE A 522 -32.93 40.12 0.18
N GLU A 523 -32.23 41.02 -0.57
CA GLU A 523 -30.91 41.53 -0.19
C GLU A 523 -30.90 43.02 0.09
N THR A 524 -31.92 43.77 -0.39
CA THR A 524 -31.97 45.21 -0.26
C THR A 524 -33.33 45.70 0.31
N ALA A 525 -33.31 46.89 0.93
CA ALA A 525 -34.54 47.54 1.41
C ALA A 525 -35.46 47.96 0.23
N ALA A 526 -34.89 48.20 -0.95
CA ALA A 526 -35.66 48.52 -2.13
C ALA A 526 -36.49 47.32 -2.61
N GLN A 527 -35.90 46.12 -2.63
CA GLN A 527 -36.59 44.85 -2.93
C GLN A 527 -37.71 44.58 -1.96
N GLU A 528 -37.44 44.72 -0.64
CA GLU A 528 -38.46 44.55 0.41
C GLU A 528 -39.63 45.49 0.17
N THR A 529 -39.39 46.79 -0.05
CA THR A 529 -40.43 47.81 -0.25
C THR A 529 -41.26 47.50 -1.50
N GLN A 530 -40.64 47.10 -2.60
CA GLN A 530 -41.31 46.77 -3.84
C GLN A 530 -42.18 45.51 -3.70
N LEU A 531 -41.66 44.45 -3.04
CA LEU A 531 -42.42 43.23 -2.75
C LEU A 531 -43.63 43.49 -1.88
N LYS A 532 -43.51 44.35 -0.87
CA LYS A 532 -44.65 44.83 -0.03
C LYS A 532 -45.70 45.53 -0.89
N ALA A 533 -45.27 46.43 -1.77
CA ALA A 533 -46.19 47.15 -2.65
C ALA A 533 -46.94 46.23 -3.62
N LEU A 534 -46.30 45.14 -4.06
CA LEU A 534 -46.92 44.09 -4.90
C LEU A 534 -47.86 43.17 -4.08
N GLY A 535 -47.83 43.27 -2.78
CA GLY A 535 -48.72 42.50 -1.86
C GLY A 535 -48.16 41.11 -1.49
N VAL A 536 -46.86 40.94 -1.50
CA VAL A 536 -46.18 39.77 -0.93
C VAL A 536 -46.30 39.82 0.59
N GLN A 537 -46.66 38.69 1.23
CA GLN A 537 -46.94 38.64 2.66
C GLN A 537 -45.70 38.33 3.50
N LEU A 538 -44.87 37.38 3.05
CA LEU A 538 -43.73 36.88 3.78
C LEU A 538 -42.45 37.02 2.95
N GLY A 539 -41.32 37.09 3.65
CA GLY A 539 -40.02 37.17 2.98
C GLY A 539 -38.86 36.59 3.78
N GLN A 540 -37.88 36.12 3.08
CA GLN A 540 -36.59 35.70 3.62
C GLN A 540 -35.46 36.18 2.74
N GLY A 541 -34.28 36.39 3.33
CA GLY A 541 -33.11 36.83 2.58
C GLY A 541 -32.01 37.42 3.45
N TYR A 542 -30.88 37.71 2.83
CA TYR A 542 -29.70 38.25 3.54
C TYR A 542 -29.88 39.67 4.04
N PHE A 543 -30.85 40.36 3.53
CA PHE A 543 -31.27 41.66 4.10
C PHE A 543 -31.75 41.51 5.55
N PHE A 544 -32.45 40.46 5.85
CA PHE A 544 -32.93 40.19 7.19
C PHE A 544 -31.92 39.43 8.01
N ALA A 545 -31.51 38.24 7.51
CA ALA A 545 -30.52 37.38 8.14
C ALA A 545 -30.01 36.29 7.19
N ARG A 546 -28.77 35.89 7.36
CA ARG A 546 -28.22 34.68 6.71
C ARG A 546 -28.65 33.43 7.50
N PRO A 547 -28.65 32.25 6.87
CA PRO A 547 -28.81 30.98 7.60
C PRO A 547 -27.78 30.87 8.74
N MET A 548 -28.24 30.65 9.96
CA MET A 548 -27.42 30.71 11.17
C MET A 548 -27.67 29.52 12.10
N GLY A 549 -26.72 29.24 12.99
CA GLY A 549 -26.88 28.23 14.03
C GLY A 549 -27.86 28.70 15.12
N MET A 550 -28.25 27.78 16.02
CA MET A 550 -29.28 28.02 17.04
C MET A 550 -28.91 29.17 17.97
N GLU A 551 -27.69 29.31 18.43
CA GLU A 551 -27.27 30.39 19.32
C GLU A 551 -27.42 31.78 18.67
N ASP A 552 -27.12 31.88 17.40
CA ASP A 552 -27.28 33.13 16.64
C ASP A 552 -28.75 33.43 16.38
N LEU A 553 -29.59 32.40 16.16
CA LEU A 553 -31.04 32.57 16.02
C LEU A 553 -31.66 33.11 17.31
N GLN A 554 -31.27 32.56 18.46
CA GLN A 554 -31.75 33.08 19.75
C GLN A 554 -31.38 34.55 19.97
N ARG A 555 -30.13 34.93 19.62
CA ARG A 555 -29.68 36.33 19.69
C ARG A 555 -30.47 37.22 18.73
N TYR A 556 -30.75 36.75 17.52
CA TYR A 556 -31.53 37.46 16.52
C TYR A 556 -32.97 37.72 17.02
N ILE A 557 -33.65 36.71 17.57
CA ILE A 557 -35.00 36.82 18.11
C ILE A 557 -35.03 37.80 19.27
N ALA A 558 -34.08 37.71 20.21
CA ALA A 558 -34.02 38.63 21.36
C ALA A 558 -33.79 40.08 20.93
N ALA A 559 -32.93 40.33 19.93
CA ALA A 559 -32.70 41.66 19.39
C ALA A 559 -33.97 42.23 18.71
N LYS A 560 -34.72 41.43 17.95
CA LYS A 560 -35.97 41.84 17.31
C LYS A 560 -37.06 42.18 18.33
N ALA A 561 -37.19 41.39 19.42
CA ALA A 561 -38.13 41.65 20.49
C ALA A 561 -37.83 42.97 21.23
N ALA A 562 -36.55 43.28 21.48
CA ALA A 562 -36.14 44.52 22.11
C ALA A 562 -36.45 45.77 21.25
N HIS A 563 -36.34 45.68 19.92
CA HIS A 563 -36.71 46.80 19.02
C HIS A 563 -38.22 47.04 18.96
N SER A 564 -39.03 45.96 18.99
CA SER A 564 -40.50 46.08 18.97
C SER A 564 -41.05 46.71 20.24
N THR A 565 -40.38 46.58 21.39
CA THR A 565 -40.75 47.22 22.65
C THR A 565 -40.30 48.68 22.78
N ALA A 566 -39.38 49.13 21.95
CA ALA A 566 -38.87 50.51 21.93
C ALA A 566 -39.65 51.47 20.99
N GLU A 567 -40.50 50.92 20.13
CA GLU A 567 -41.35 51.69 19.18
C GLU A 567 -42.79 51.87 19.66
N VAL A 568 -43.18 51.35 20.81
CA VAL A 568 -44.46 51.52 21.50
C VAL A 568 -44.25 52.51 22.64
#